data_d287e6f9fc1dd105c945ff314215e702
#
_entry.id   d287e6f9fc1dd105c945ff314215e702
#
_cell.length_a   1.000
_cell.length_b   1.000
_cell.length_c   1.000
_cell.angle_alpha   90.00
_cell.angle_beta   90.00
_cell.angle_gamma   90.00
#
_symmetry.space_group_name_H-M   'P 1'
#
loop_
_entity.id
_entity.type
_entity.pdbx_description
1 polymer ?
#
loop_
_entity_poly.entity_id
_entity_poly.type
_entity_poly.pdbx_seq_one_letter_code
_entity_poly.pdbx_strand_id
1 'polypeptide(L)'
;MTDPVVPERTDSGYRSPILTRPGAVNQADTSPDVGVPYHYGDPFGEQRAADSAPVVVDRSHRDVLTIGGSERLTWLEGFVSQHVSEIPDGGGAETLVLDANGRVEHHAVLADVAGTLVVDTEPGRGADLLQFLTKMVFWADATPETADLAVLTLTGAALPATLEAPDGTEVTLPVGDYAGIPLPGGGVARRMPWPLTGSIDLLVPRSELSAWFDAAVAAGARPAGSWAFEALRAAGTTPPRGRLGVDTDEKTIPHELPTWIGDVAQRGAVHLDKGCYRGQETVSRVHNLGRSPRVLVRLQLDGSASDELPVPGAEVRAAGRPVGRVGTVVQHHEDGPVALALLKRSVAVDAALEIDGVVAAVDPDSAPEDTGTQAGREAIRRLRGQA
;
A
#
# COMPACT_ATOMS: atom_id res chain seq x y z
N MET A 1 -27.09 4.66 18.10
CA MET A 1 -26.57 5.13 16.80
C MET A 1 -25.37 5.98 17.13
N THR A 2 -24.19 5.38 17.15
CA THR A 2 -22.91 6.12 17.25
C THR A 2 -22.40 6.24 15.82
N ASP A 3 -22.26 7.49 15.37
CA ASP A 3 -21.65 7.80 14.09
C ASP A 3 -20.32 7.08 13.94
N PRO A 4 -19.98 6.58 12.74
CA PRO A 4 -18.65 6.01 12.49
C PRO A 4 -17.63 7.12 12.71
N VAL A 5 -16.78 6.96 13.74
CA VAL A 5 -15.64 7.83 13.97
C VAL A 5 -14.67 7.56 12.80
N VAL A 6 -14.76 8.39 11.77
CA VAL A 6 -13.67 8.55 10.82
C VAL A 6 -12.49 9.10 11.66
N PRO A 7 -11.32 8.47 11.69
CA PRO A 7 -10.19 9.02 12.43
C PRO A 7 -9.93 10.43 11.92
N GLU A 8 -9.94 11.41 12.84
CA GLU A 8 -9.61 12.80 12.50
C GLU A 8 -8.25 12.81 11.82
N ARG A 9 -8.29 13.11 10.51
CA ARG A 9 -7.06 13.41 9.77
C ARG A 9 -6.52 14.70 10.37
N THR A 10 -5.32 14.62 10.94
CA THR A 10 -4.53 15.83 11.16
C THR A 10 -4.35 16.46 9.79
N ASP A 11 -4.95 17.63 9.61
CA ASP A 11 -4.81 18.46 8.41
C ASP A 11 -3.32 18.71 8.20
N SER A 12 -2.69 17.96 7.27
CA SER A 12 -1.24 18.07 7.06
C SER A 12 -0.88 19.43 6.43
N GLY A 13 -1.85 20.15 5.90
CA GLY A 13 -1.63 21.40 5.18
C GLY A 13 -0.64 21.27 4.00
N TYR A 14 -0.17 20.04 3.73
CA TYR A 14 0.82 19.78 2.70
C TYR A 14 0.27 20.07 1.31
N ARG A 15 1.05 20.80 0.52
CA ARG A 15 0.80 21.01 -0.92
C ARG A 15 2.10 20.78 -1.69
N SER A 16 2.07 19.83 -2.59
CA SER A 16 3.18 19.56 -3.49
C SER A 16 3.44 20.74 -4.44
N PRO A 17 4.71 21.09 -4.69
CA PRO A 17 5.07 22.05 -5.74
C PRO A 17 4.65 21.55 -7.14
N ILE A 18 4.47 20.25 -7.33
CA ILE A 18 4.02 19.67 -8.62
C ILE A 18 2.59 20.11 -8.98
N LEU A 19 1.77 20.49 -8.01
CA LEU A 19 0.45 21.08 -8.27
C LEU A 19 0.49 22.39 -9.08
N THR A 20 1.66 23.00 -9.23
CA THR A 20 1.84 24.18 -10.10
C THR A 20 2.07 23.82 -11.56
N ARG A 21 2.24 22.55 -11.89
CA ARG A 21 2.46 22.09 -13.27
C ARG A 21 1.21 22.22 -14.12
N PRO A 22 1.36 22.50 -15.44
CA PRO A 22 0.22 22.63 -16.35
C PRO A 22 -0.71 21.41 -16.30
N GLY A 23 -1.99 21.67 -16.17
CA GLY A 23 -3.04 20.65 -16.13
C GLY A 23 -3.20 19.93 -14.78
N ALA A 24 -2.32 20.15 -13.82
CA ALA A 24 -2.42 19.52 -12.50
C ALA A 24 -3.68 20.00 -11.75
N VAL A 25 -4.49 19.06 -11.31
CA VAL A 25 -5.72 19.29 -10.55
C VAL A 25 -5.56 18.64 -9.18
N ASN A 26 -5.83 19.40 -8.11
CA ASN A 26 -5.85 18.86 -6.76
C ASN A 26 -7.16 18.13 -6.47
N GLN A 27 -7.13 17.18 -5.57
CA GLN A 27 -8.33 16.48 -5.09
C GLN A 27 -9.03 17.30 -3.98
N ALA A 28 -10.28 16.95 -3.67
CA ALA A 28 -11.02 17.54 -2.56
C ALA A 28 -10.32 17.30 -1.21
N ASP A 29 -10.46 18.22 -0.28
CA ASP A 29 -9.79 18.18 1.04
C ASP A 29 -10.11 16.96 1.91
N THR A 30 -11.19 16.24 1.59
CA THR A 30 -11.58 14.98 2.26
C THR A 30 -10.86 13.76 1.70
N SER A 31 -10.10 13.90 0.62
CA SER A 31 -9.39 12.77 0.00
C SER A 31 -8.17 12.31 0.81
N PRO A 32 -7.86 11.01 0.82
CA PRO A 32 -6.60 10.51 1.35
C PRO A 32 -5.36 11.03 0.59
N ASP A 33 -5.51 11.51 -0.64
CA ASP A 33 -4.42 11.98 -1.49
C ASP A 33 -4.49 13.50 -1.75
N VAL A 34 -5.12 14.25 -0.83
CA VAL A 34 -5.11 15.70 -0.87
C VAL A 34 -3.68 16.25 -0.82
N GLY A 35 -3.41 17.31 -1.58
CA GLY A 35 -2.10 17.98 -1.59
C GLY A 35 -1.13 17.48 -2.66
N VAL A 36 -1.48 16.47 -3.46
CA VAL A 36 -0.75 16.05 -4.66
C VAL A 36 -1.66 16.07 -5.89
N PRO A 37 -1.13 16.08 -7.13
CA PRO A 37 -1.97 16.04 -8.33
C PRO A 37 -2.87 14.82 -8.36
N TYR A 38 -4.17 15.06 -8.50
CA TYR A 38 -5.17 14.02 -8.69
C TYR A 38 -5.18 13.51 -10.14
N HIS A 39 -5.09 14.44 -11.12
CA HIS A 39 -4.91 14.18 -12.53
C HIS A 39 -4.34 15.42 -13.23
N TYR A 40 -3.97 15.29 -14.52
CA TYR A 40 -3.47 16.38 -15.38
C TYR A 40 -4.43 16.70 -16.52
N GLY A 41 -5.74 16.46 -16.34
CA GLY A 41 -6.80 16.84 -17.28
C GLY A 41 -7.38 15.68 -18.08
N ASP A 42 -6.69 14.55 -18.20
CA ASP A 42 -7.18 13.34 -18.87
C ASP A 42 -6.91 12.09 -18.02
N PRO A 43 -7.68 11.87 -16.94
CA PRO A 43 -7.43 10.77 -16.00
C PRO A 43 -7.47 9.38 -16.64
N PHE A 44 -8.28 9.17 -17.68
CA PHE A 44 -8.31 7.91 -18.41
C PHE A 44 -7.13 7.77 -19.38
N GLY A 45 -6.71 8.86 -20.00
CA GLY A 45 -5.50 8.91 -20.84
C GLY A 45 -4.23 8.65 -20.03
N GLU A 46 -4.18 9.13 -18.79
CA GLU A 46 -3.07 8.89 -17.86
C GLU A 46 -2.98 7.40 -17.47
N GLN A 47 -4.11 6.74 -17.23
CA GLN A 47 -4.14 5.29 -16.99
C GLN A 47 -3.69 4.51 -18.21
N ARG A 48 -4.29 4.78 -19.40
CA ARG A 48 -3.89 4.13 -20.67
C ARG A 48 -2.43 4.36 -21.01
N ALA A 49 -1.84 5.49 -20.62
CA ALA A 49 -0.44 5.74 -20.85
C ALA A 49 0.45 4.70 -20.16
N ALA A 50 0.08 4.22 -18.99
CA ALA A 50 0.82 3.21 -18.24
C ALA A 50 0.88 1.84 -18.95
N ASP A 51 -0.03 1.54 -19.87
CA ASP A 51 -0.04 0.29 -20.63
C ASP A 51 1.08 0.24 -21.68
N SER A 52 1.57 1.39 -22.12
CA SER A 52 2.52 1.48 -23.24
C SER A 52 3.77 2.31 -22.95
N ALA A 53 3.80 3.09 -21.89
CA ALA A 53 4.88 4.00 -21.54
C ALA A 53 5.03 4.10 -20.01
N PRO A 54 6.19 4.58 -19.51
CA PRO A 54 6.32 4.94 -18.12
C PRO A 54 5.44 6.16 -17.79
N VAL A 55 4.86 6.16 -16.60
CA VAL A 55 4.21 7.34 -16.00
C VAL A 55 4.92 7.71 -14.71
N VAL A 56 4.92 9.00 -14.36
CA VAL A 56 5.43 9.52 -13.08
C VAL A 56 4.27 10.07 -12.26
N VAL A 57 4.15 9.56 -11.02
CA VAL A 57 3.11 9.95 -10.07
C VAL A 57 3.75 10.60 -8.86
N ASP A 58 3.28 11.77 -8.51
CA ASP A 58 3.65 12.45 -7.28
C ASP A 58 2.91 11.84 -6.08
N ARG A 59 3.67 11.26 -5.16
CA ARG A 59 3.20 10.70 -3.89
C ARG A 59 3.90 11.34 -2.70
N SER A 60 4.32 12.58 -2.86
CA SER A 60 5.12 13.33 -1.89
C SER A 60 4.38 13.68 -0.59
N HIS A 61 3.08 13.43 -0.51
CA HIS A 61 2.28 13.50 0.71
C HIS A 61 2.49 12.31 1.65
N ARG A 62 3.21 11.25 1.22
CA ARG A 62 3.59 10.14 2.11
C ARG A 62 4.59 10.62 3.16
N ASP A 63 4.51 10.03 4.34
CA ASP A 63 5.45 10.32 5.40
C ASP A 63 6.69 9.42 5.28
N VAL A 64 7.87 10.01 5.41
CA VAL A 64 9.14 9.29 5.33
C VAL A 64 9.93 9.48 6.63
N LEU A 65 10.47 8.39 7.12
CA LEU A 65 11.36 8.30 8.28
C LEU A 65 12.70 7.71 7.84
N THR A 66 13.73 7.95 8.63
CA THR A 66 15.00 7.23 8.57
C THR A 66 15.32 6.58 9.90
N ILE A 67 16.02 5.46 9.87
CA ILE A 67 16.53 4.80 11.06
C ILE A 67 18.02 4.56 10.83
N GLY A 68 18.86 5.31 11.55
CA GLY A 68 20.30 5.12 11.59
C GLY A 68 20.70 4.11 12.67
N GLY A 69 22.03 3.86 12.78
CA GLY A 69 22.62 3.00 13.79
C GLY A 69 22.93 1.59 13.30
N SER A 70 23.91 0.98 13.94
CA SER A 70 24.42 -0.36 13.54
C SER A 70 23.46 -1.50 13.87
N GLU A 71 22.56 -1.30 14.85
CA GLU A 71 21.58 -2.32 15.27
C GLU A 71 20.18 -2.08 14.66
N ARG A 72 20.01 -1.11 13.73
CA ARG A 72 18.70 -0.71 13.15
C ARG A 72 17.82 -1.87 12.69
N LEU A 73 18.39 -2.85 11.98
CA LEU A 73 17.64 -4.00 11.45
C LEU A 73 17.34 -5.03 12.53
N THR A 74 18.32 -5.42 13.35
CA THR A 74 18.15 -6.39 14.42
C THR A 74 17.21 -5.89 15.51
N TRP A 75 17.26 -4.59 15.80
CA TRP A 75 16.34 -3.91 16.70
C TRP A 75 14.91 -3.90 16.15
N LEU A 76 14.73 -3.49 14.86
CA LEU A 76 13.43 -3.40 14.23
C LEU A 76 12.75 -4.79 14.11
N GLU A 77 13.53 -5.85 13.93
CA GLU A 77 13.07 -7.24 13.84
C GLU A 77 12.09 -7.62 14.95
N GLY A 78 12.30 -7.13 16.18
CA GLY A 78 11.47 -7.44 17.35
C GLY A 78 10.06 -6.83 17.32
N PHE A 79 9.78 -5.86 16.43
CA PHE A 79 8.55 -5.07 16.47
C PHE A 79 7.70 -5.19 15.22
N VAL A 80 8.27 -5.67 14.13
CA VAL A 80 7.60 -5.74 12.83
C VAL A 80 7.30 -7.19 12.41
N SER A 81 6.32 -7.34 11.53
CA SER A 81 5.82 -8.65 11.12
C SER A 81 6.65 -9.35 10.03
N GLN A 82 7.50 -8.60 9.31
CA GLN A 82 8.39 -9.16 8.29
C GLN A 82 9.77 -9.48 8.89
N HIS A 83 10.46 -10.46 8.33
CA HIS A 83 11.84 -10.78 8.70
C HIS A 83 12.78 -9.74 8.05
N VAL A 84 13.34 -8.87 8.89
CA VAL A 84 14.10 -7.69 8.41
C VAL A 84 15.58 -7.72 8.85
N SER A 85 15.95 -8.54 9.84
CA SER A 85 17.32 -8.55 10.39
C SER A 85 18.37 -9.02 9.39
N GLU A 86 17.97 -9.71 8.32
CA GLU A 86 18.87 -10.25 7.28
C GLU A 86 18.76 -9.48 5.95
N ILE A 87 18.06 -8.33 5.91
CA ILE A 87 18.00 -7.49 4.71
C ILE A 87 19.43 -7.02 4.39
N PRO A 88 19.94 -7.32 3.17
CA PRO A 88 21.27 -6.86 2.77
C PRO A 88 21.28 -5.36 2.48
N ASP A 89 22.44 -4.73 2.47
CA ASP A 89 22.59 -3.37 1.95
C ASP A 89 22.12 -3.31 0.50
N GLY A 90 21.27 -2.35 0.16
CA GLY A 90 20.53 -2.27 -1.08
C GLY A 90 19.30 -3.16 -1.15
N GLY A 91 18.87 -3.77 -0.04
CA GLY A 91 17.64 -4.54 0.06
C GLY A 91 16.51 -3.76 0.72
N GLY A 92 15.32 -4.36 0.70
CA GLY A 92 14.13 -3.78 1.34
C GLY A 92 13.02 -4.80 1.55
N ALA A 93 11.92 -4.34 2.10
CA ALA A 93 10.75 -5.16 2.38
C ALA A 93 9.51 -4.30 2.61
N GLU A 94 8.34 -4.91 2.60
CA GLU A 94 7.16 -4.37 3.28
C GLU A 94 7.00 -5.02 4.65
N THR A 95 6.42 -4.28 5.57
CA THR A 95 6.17 -4.80 6.92
C THR A 95 4.98 -4.12 7.58
N LEU A 96 4.47 -4.76 8.63
CA LEU A 96 3.41 -4.23 9.47
C LEU A 96 3.89 -4.11 10.92
N VAL A 97 3.38 -3.10 11.61
CA VAL A 97 3.37 -3.03 13.08
C VAL A 97 1.97 -3.42 13.54
N LEU A 98 1.88 -4.38 14.43
CA LEU A 98 0.61 -4.89 14.94
C LEU A 98 0.41 -4.48 16.41
N ASP A 99 -0.85 -4.40 16.84
CA ASP A 99 -1.18 -4.31 18.26
C ASP A 99 -1.07 -5.69 18.95
N ALA A 100 -1.29 -5.73 20.27
CA ALA A 100 -1.26 -6.98 21.03
C ALA A 100 -2.34 -7.99 20.62
N ASN A 101 -3.40 -7.54 19.94
CA ASN A 101 -4.48 -8.38 19.43
C ASN A 101 -4.23 -8.83 17.99
N GLY A 102 -3.10 -8.44 17.37
CA GLY A 102 -2.75 -8.72 15.99
C GLY A 102 -3.45 -7.85 14.95
N ARG A 103 -3.97 -6.68 15.35
CA ARG A 103 -4.54 -5.69 14.44
C ARG A 103 -3.44 -4.83 13.86
N VAL A 104 -3.62 -4.37 12.64
CA VAL A 104 -2.62 -3.54 11.94
C VAL A 104 -2.70 -2.10 12.42
N GLU A 105 -1.62 -1.63 13.05
CA GLU A 105 -1.45 -0.23 13.45
C GLU A 105 -0.73 0.58 12.36
N HIS A 106 0.36 0.01 11.77
CA HIS A 106 1.12 0.67 10.71
C HIS A 106 1.47 -0.31 9.60
N HIS A 107 1.54 0.21 8.39
CA HIS A 107 2.13 -0.42 7.21
C HIS A 107 3.31 0.43 6.78
N ALA A 108 4.44 -0.18 6.51
CA ALA A 108 5.66 0.51 6.10
C ALA A 108 6.36 -0.24 4.96
N VAL A 109 7.01 0.54 4.09
CA VAL A 109 7.91 0.03 3.06
C VAL A 109 9.33 0.47 3.39
N LEU A 110 10.23 -0.48 3.39
CA LEU A 110 11.61 -0.35 3.88
C LEU A 110 12.59 -0.39 2.71
N ALA A 111 13.67 0.37 2.81
CA ALA A 111 14.86 0.24 1.97
C ALA A 111 16.11 0.51 2.82
N ASP A 112 16.97 -0.50 3.00
CA ASP A 112 18.23 -0.36 3.73
C ASP A 112 19.34 -0.06 2.73
N VAL A 113 19.83 1.17 2.73
CA VAL A 113 20.80 1.64 1.74
C VAL A 113 21.89 2.46 2.42
N ALA A 114 23.14 2.08 2.16
CA ALA A 114 24.33 2.77 2.67
C ALA A 114 24.31 3.01 4.20
N GLY A 115 23.85 2.02 4.96
CA GLY A 115 23.83 2.06 6.41
C GLY A 115 22.66 2.85 7.02
N THR A 116 21.68 3.26 6.23
CA THR A 116 20.47 3.95 6.67
C THR A 116 19.23 3.19 6.18
N LEU A 117 18.31 2.89 7.08
CA LEU A 117 17.03 2.33 6.73
C LEU A 117 16.03 3.46 6.46
N VAL A 118 15.61 3.60 5.21
CA VAL A 118 14.56 4.53 4.80
C VAL A 118 13.22 3.81 4.90
N VAL A 119 12.25 4.47 5.52
CA VAL A 119 10.93 3.92 5.84
C VAL A 119 9.86 4.90 5.38
N ASP A 120 8.96 4.51 4.50
CA ASP A 120 7.81 5.33 4.20
C ASP A 120 6.50 4.65 4.59
N THR A 121 5.53 5.46 4.96
CA THR A 121 4.21 5.02 5.40
C THR A 121 3.11 5.88 4.78
N GLU A 122 1.86 5.55 5.06
CA GLU A 122 0.70 6.29 4.55
C GLU A 122 0.69 7.74 5.07
N PRO A 123 0.11 8.67 4.28
CA PRO A 123 0.04 10.08 4.68
C PRO A 123 -0.60 10.27 6.05
N GLY A 124 0.01 11.11 6.88
CA GLY A 124 -0.45 11.42 8.23
C GLY A 124 -0.20 10.33 9.27
N ARG A 125 0.55 9.27 8.93
CA ARG A 125 0.87 8.15 9.83
C ARG A 125 2.32 8.18 10.37
N GLY A 126 3.16 9.03 9.81
CA GLY A 126 4.59 9.08 10.16
C GLY A 126 4.84 9.48 11.60
N ALA A 127 4.09 10.45 12.12
CA ALA A 127 4.28 10.92 13.49
C ALA A 127 3.96 9.83 14.53
N ASP A 128 2.88 9.07 14.34
CA ASP A 128 2.50 7.98 15.24
C ASP A 128 3.49 6.81 15.13
N LEU A 129 3.93 6.48 13.91
CA LEU A 129 4.96 5.46 13.70
C LEU A 129 6.28 5.88 14.36
N LEU A 130 6.73 7.11 14.17
CA LEU A 130 7.95 7.64 14.81
C LEU A 130 7.84 7.59 16.34
N GLN A 131 6.69 8.00 16.88
CA GLN A 131 6.46 7.95 18.33
C GLN A 131 6.54 6.50 18.86
N PHE A 132 5.95 5.53 18.14
CA PHE A 132 6.05 4.12 18.46
C PHE A 132 7.51 3.66 18.45
N LEU A 133 8.22 3.88 17.35
CA LEU A 133 9.61 3.46 17.18
C LEU A 133 10.52 4.08 18.24
N THR A 134 10.38 5.37 18.51
CA THR A 134 11.18 6.08 19.54
C THR A 134 10.96 5.49 20.94
N LYS A 135 9.74 5.09 21.29
CA LYS A 135 9.45 4.42 22.57
C LYS A 135 10.09 3.04 22.68
N MET A 136 10.43 2.40 21.57
CA MET A 136 11.05 1.08 21.53
C MET A 136 12.58 1.13 21.51
N VAL A 137 13.18 2.31 21.40
CA VAL A 137 14.62 2.48 21.55
C VAL A 137 14.95 2.55 23.04
N PHE A 138 15.60 1.50 23.57
CA PHE A 138 16.07 1.46 24.96
C PHE A 138 17.60 1.65 25.02
N TRP A 139 18.37 0.65 24.61
CA TRP A 139 19.84 0.67 24.57
C TRP A 139 20.40 0.28 23.20
N ALA A 140 19.52 0.02 22.24
CA ALA A 140 19.93 -0.33 20.89
C ALA A 140 20.57 0.90 20.21
N ASP A 141 21.60 0.65 19.42
CA ASP A 141 22.14 1.61 18.48
C ASP A 141 21.22 1.73 17.26
N ALA A 142 20.09 2.42 17.48
CA ALA A 142 19.07 2.68 16.47
C ALA A 142 18.48 4.09 16.71
N THR A 143 18.42 4.91 15.67
CA THR A 143 17.98 6.30 15.75
C THR A 143 16.89 6.56 14.72
N PRO A 144 15.59 6.38 15.07
CA PRO A 144 14.49 6.74 14.20
C PRO A 144 14.25 8.25 14.19
N GLU A 145 14.13 8.84 13.01
CA GLU A 145 13.94 10.28 12.79
C GLU A 145 13.00 10.54 11.62
N THR A 146 12.34 11.70 11.58
CA THR A 146 11.62 12.17 10.40
C THR A 146 12.61 12.52 9.29
N ALA A 147 12.35 12.09 8.07
CA ALA A 147 13.16 12.45 6.91
C ALA A 147 12.46 13.50 6.04
N ASP A 148 13.20 14.51 5.59
CA ASP A 148 12.70 15.50 4.62
C ASP A 148 12.83 14.96 3.19
N LEU A 149 12.18 13.80 2.95
CA LEU A 149 12.12 13.15 1.66
C LEU A 149 10.69 13.16 1.12
N ALA A 150 10.59 13.14 -0.19
CA ALA A 150 9.35 13.07 -0.95
C ALA A 150 9.36 11.84 -1.85
N VAL A 151 8.22 11.19 -2.05
CA VAL A 151 8.09 10.00 -2.88
C VAL A 151 7.55 10.38 -4.25
N LEU A 152 8.27 9.99 -5.32
CA LEU A 152 7.76 9.92 -6.69
C LEU A 152 7.71 8.45 -7.10
N THR A 153 6.68 8.04 -7.82
CA THR A 153 6.59 6.68 -8.35
C THR A 153 6.63 6.69 -9.86
N LEU A 154 7.59 5.98 -10.44
CA LEU A 154 7.62 5.61 -11.85
C LEU A 154 6.94 4.26 -11.99
N THR A 155 5.92 4.16 -12.83
CA THR A 155 5.19 2.91 -13.06
C THR A 155 4.73 2.80 -14.50
N GLY A 156 4.24 1.64 -14.93
CA GLY A 156 3.79 1.40 -16.30
C GLY A 156 4.77 0.56 -17.11
N ALA A 157 4.50 0.46 -18.40
CA ALA A 157 5.33 -0.28 -19.35
C ALA A 157 6.63 0.47 -19.67
N ALA A 158 7.65 -0.28 -20.15
CA ALA A 158 8.88 0.27 -20.68
C ALA A 158 9.61 1.25 -19.75
N LEU A 159 9.64 0.96 -18.45
CA LEU A 159 10.41 1.76 -17.50
C LEU A 159 11.88 1.88 -17.95
N PRO A 160 12.50 3.07 -17.83
CA PRO A 160 13.88 3.26 -18.22
C PRO A 160 14.82 2.43 -17.33
N ALA A 161 15.92 1.95 -17.91
CA ALA A 161 16.98 1.28 -17.16
C ALA A 161 17.88 2.28 -16.40
N THR A 162 17.99 3.49 -16.93
CA THR A 162 18.75 4.59 -16.33
C THR A 162 17.92 5.86 -16.29
N LEU A 163 18.26 6.75 -15.37
CA LEU A 163 17.67 8.07 -15.23
C LEU A 163 18.78 9.09 -15.00
N GLU A 164 18.77 10.21 -15.72
CA GLU A 164 19.66 11.33 -15.44
C GLU A 164 19.14 12.11 -14.23
N ALA A 165 19.93 12.15 -13.18
CA ALA A 165 19.61 12.93 -11.97
C ALA A 165 19.68 14.45 -12.24
N PRO A 166 19.07 15.31 -11.39
CA PRO A 166 19.11 16.76 -11.60
C PRO A 166 20.50 17.40 -11.69
N ASP A 167 21.52 16.75 -11.12
CA ASP A 167 22.93 17.19 -11.21
C ASP A 167 23.65 16.70 -12.46
N GLY A 168 22.97 15.99 -13.37
CA GLY A 168 23.51 15.42 -14.59
C GLY A 168 24.15 14.03 -14.41
N THR A 169 24.13 13.46 -13.23
CA THR A 169 24.62 12.10 -12.98
C THR A 169 23.66 11.06 -13.57
N GLU A 170 24.19 10.12 -14.38
CA GLU A 170 23.40 8.97 -14.82
C GLU A 170 23.25 7.95 -13.68
N VAL A 171 22.02 7.60 -13.35
CA VAL A 171 21.66 6.64 -12.31
C VAL A 171 21.10 5.38 -12.96
N THR A 172 21.77 4.25 -12.77
CA THR A 172 21.22 2.93 -13.15
C THR A 172 20.17 2.53 -12.12
N LEU A 173 18.91 2.35 -12.55
CA LEU A 173 17.80 2.05 -11.64
C LEU A 173 17.87 0.59 -11.13
N PRO A 174 17.41 0.33 -9.89
CA PRO A 174 17.57 -0.97 -9.26
C PRO A 174 16.76 -2.07 -9.96
N VAL A 175 17.27 -3.31 -9.93
CA VAL A 175 16.63 -4.50 -10.49
C VAL A 175 16.33 -5.50 -9.37
N GLY A 176 15.16 -6.12 -9.43
CA GLY A 176 14.66 -7.05 -8.39
C GLY A 176 13.75 -6.35 -7.38
N ASP A 177 12.75 -7.09 -6.92
CA ASP A 177 11.75 -6.56 -5.98
C ASP A 177 12.44 -6.09 -4.69
N TYR A 178 12.06 -4.90 -4.24
CA TYR A 178 12.61 -4.21 -3.07
C TYR A 178 14.11 -3.86 -3.13
N ALA A 179 14.78 -4.09 -4.27
CA ALA A 179 16.16 -3.61 -4.43
C ALA A 179 16.22 -2.09 -4.40
N GLY A 180 17.19 -1.54 -3.68
CA GLY A 180 17.39 -0.11 -3.47
C GLY A 180 18.81 0.32 -3.80
N ILE A 181 18.95 1.57 -4.21
CA ILE A 181 20.24 2.24 -4.46
C ILE A 181 20.22 3.65 -3.92
N PRO A 182 21.37 4.21 -3.52
CA PRO A 182 21.44 5.63 -3.17
C PRO A 182 21.26 6.50 -4.41
N LEU A 183 20.64 7.67 -4.23
CA LEU A 183 20.51 8.69 -5.27
C LEU A 183 21.52 9.82 -5.07
N PRO A 184 22.03 10.45 -6.15
CA PRO A 184 22.78 11.69 -6.08
C PRO A 184 21.96 12.77 -5.36
N GLY A 185 22.61 13.61 -4.57
CA GLY A 185 21.95 14.64 -3.75
C GLY A 185 21.28 14.10 -2.48
N GLY A 186 21.20 12.77 -2.31
CA GLY A 186 20.58 12.09 -1.17
C GLY A 186 19.28 11.40 -1.53
N GLY A 187 18.80 10.55 -0.62
CA GLY A 187 17.62 9.73 -0.85
C GLY A 187 17.91 8.38 -1.49
N VAL A 188 16.88 7.70 -1.97
CA VAL A 188 16.95 6.31 -2.42
C VAL A 188 16.03 6.09 -3.61
N ALA A 189 16.47 5.35 -4.63
CA ALA A 189 15.56 4.70 -5.57
C ALA A 189 15.37 3.24 -5.12
N ARG A 190 14.14 2.77 -5.11
CA ARG A 190 13.84 1.35 -4.82
C ARG A 190 12.86 0.78 -5.83
N ARG A 191 13.02 -0.51 -6.16
CA ARG A 191 12.10 -1.21 -7.04
C ARG A 191 10.95 -1.81 -6.25
N MET A 192 9.73 -1.60 -6.74
CA MET A 192 8.51 -2.03 -6.08
C MET A 192 7.77 -3.07 -6.91
N PRO A 193 7.16 -4.10 -6.27
CA PRO A 193 6.33 -5.06 -6.98
C PRO A 193 4.92 -4.54 -7.29
N TRP A 194 4.61 -3.32 -6.91
CA TRP A 194 3.29 -2.68 -7.09
C TRP A 194 3.43 -1.15 -7.29
N PRO A 195 2.44 -0.46 -7.84
CA PRO A 195 1.11 -0.89 -8.28
C PRO A 195 1.16 -1.85 -9.47
N LEU A 196 2.14 -1.73 -10.35
CA LEU A 196 2.51 -2.70 -11.38
C LEU A 196 3.89 -3.28 -11.06
N THR A 197 4.11 -4.53 -11.44
CA THR A 197 5.41 -5.19 -11.21
C THR A 197 6.55 -4.40 -11.83
N GLY A 198 7.55 -4.10 -11.02
CA GLY A 198 8.74 -3.39 -11.43
C GLY A 198 8.63 -1.87 -11.37
N SER A 199 7.59 -1.33 -10.76
CA SER A 199 7.52 0.11 -10.43
C SER A 199 8.74 0.56 -9.64
N ILE A 200 9.07 1.84 -9.69
CA ILE A 200 10.23 2.40 -8.99
C ILE A 200 9.75 3.60 -8.17
N ASP A 201 10.00 3.56 -6.88
CA ASP A 201 9.87 4.73 -6.02
C ASP A 201 11.21 5.46 -5.94
N LEU A 202 11.18 6.77 -6.19
CA LEU A 202 12.26 7.70 -5.95
C LEU A 202 11.92 8.48 -4.68
N LEU A 203 12.65 8.22 -3.61
CA LEU A 203 12.55 8.96 -2.35
C LEU A 203 13.65 10.03 -2.37
N VAL A 204 13.29 11.24 -2.70
CA VAL A 204 14.22 12.33 -3.02
C VAL A 204 14.12 13.46 -1.99
N PRO A 205 15.18 14.26 -1.78
CA PRO A 205 15.07 15.47 -0.97
C PRO A 205 13.86 16.31 -1.41
N ARG A 206 13.01 16.70 -0.48
CA ARG A 206 11.78 17.44 -0.77
C ARG A 206 12.03 18.74 -1.53
N SER A 207 13.17 19.39 -1.27
CA SER A 207 13.64 20.57 -1.99
C SER A 207 13.93 20.32 -3.47
N GLU A 208 14.23 19.06 -3.86
CA GLU A 208 14.57 18.65 -5.23
C GLU A 208 13.42 17.93 -5.95
N LEU A 209 12.25 17.79 -5.30
CA LEU A 209 11.09 17.06 -5.83
C LEU A 209 10.73 17.49 -7.27
N SER A 210 10.68 18.80 -7.54
CA SER A 210 10.35 19.31 -8.87
C SER A 210 11.41 18.94 -9.92
N ALA A 211 12.68 18.97 -9.56
CA ALA A 211 13.77 18.64 -10.47
C ALA A 211 13.79 17.15 -10.81
N TRP A 212 13.56 16.27 -9.81
CA TRP A 212 13.44 14.83 -10.06
C TRP A 212 12.19 14.46 -10.86
N PHE A 213 11.08 15.16 -10.65
CA PHE A 213 9.89 14.98 -11.49
C PHE A 213 10.17 15.34 -12.95
N ASP A 214 10.86 16.47 -13.20
CA ASP A 214 11.26 16.89 -14.53
C ASP A 214 12.28 15.91 -15.17
N ALA A 215 13.21 15.38 -14.40
CA ALA A 215 14.14 14.33 -14.84
C ALA A 215 13.40 13.07 -15.31
N ALA A 216 12.38 12.63 -14.55
CA ALA A 216 11.55 11.51 -14.95
C ALA A 216 10.78 11.79 -16.25
N VAL A 217 10.23 13.00 -16.42
CA VAL A 217 9.55 13.40 -17.65
C VAL A 217 10.53 13.47 -18.82
N ALA A 218 11.74 13.99 -18.62
CA ALA A 218 12.80 14.01 -19.64
C ALA A 218 13.23 12.60 -20.07
N ALA A 219 13.18 11.62 -19.17
CA ALA A 219 13.42 10.20 -19.46
C ALA A 219 12.22 9.50 -20.16
N GLY A 220 11.17 10.24 -20.51
CA GLY A 220 10.01 9.76 -21.27
C GLY A 220 8.80 9.37 -20.42
N ALA A 221 8.83 9.55 -19.11
CA ALA A 221 7.66 9.32 -18.29
C ALA A 221 6.60 10.40 -18.51
N ARG A 222 5.34 10.00 -18.60
CA ARG A 222 4.21 10.94 -18.70
C ARG A 222 3.72 11.30 -17.30
N PRO A 223 3.39 12.57 -17.01
CA PRO A 223 2.71 12.93 -15.78
C PRO A 223 1.40 12.18 -15.62
N ALA A 224 1.18 11.58 -14.45
CA ALA A 224 -0.07 10.97 -14.07
C ALA A 224 -0.39 11.28 -12.61
N GLY A 225 -1.66 11.41 -12.28
CA GLY A 225 -2.08 11.76 -10.93
C GLY A 225 -2.36 10.55 -10.05
N SER A 226 -2.72 10.84 -8.80
CA SER A 226 -3.07 9.81 -7.81
C SER A 226 -4.27 8.95 -8.25
N TRP A 227 -5.19 9.48 -9.06
CA TRP A 227 -6.28 8.69 -9.65
C TRP A 227 -5.75 7.53 -10.51
N ALA A 228 -4.79 7.80 -11.41
CA ALA A 228 -4.20 6.75 -12.23
C ALA A 228 -3.47 5.73 -11.36
N PHE A 229 -2.71 6.18 -10.34
CA PHE A 229 -2.03 5.29 -9.40
C PHE A 229 -3.00 4.37 -8.65
N GLU A 230 -4.09 4.92 -8.10
CA GLU A 230 -5.08 4.15 -7.36
C GLU A 230 -5.86 3.18 -8.27
N ALA A 231 -6.15 3.56 -9.52
CA ALA A 231 -6.76 2.67 -10.50
C ALA A 231 -5.85 1.47 -10.82
N LEU A 232 -4.54 1.72 -11.08
CA LEU A 232 -3.56 0.67 -11.31
C LEU A 232 -3.38 -0.24 -10.08
N ARG A 233 -3.42 0.33 -8.86
CA ARG A 233 -3.32 -0.45 -7.62
C ARG A 233 -4.56 -1.32 -7.38
N ALA A 234 -5.75 -0.77 -7.58
CA ALA A 234 -7.00 -1.46 -7.28
C ALA A 234 -7.32 -2.54 -8.32
N ALA A 235 -7.00 -2.32 -9.59
CA ALA A 235 -7.30 -3.24 -10.69
C ALA A 235 -6.09 -4.09 -11.12
N GLY A 236 -4.86 -3.62 -10.94
CA GLY A 236 -3.64 -4.21 -11.51
C GLY A 236 -3.11 -5.46 -10.82
N THR A 237 -3.64 -5.87 -9.68
CA THR A 237 -3.17 -7.06 -8.94
C THR A 237 -4.31 -7.97 -8.53
N THR A 238 -4.04 -9.29 -8.56
CA THR A 238 -4.94 -10.35 -8.09
C THR A 238 -4.16 -11.27 -7.15
N PRO A 239 -4.52 -11.38 -5.87
CA PRO A 239 -5.53 -10.60 -5.12
C PRO A 239 -5.26 -9.10 -5.08
N PRO A 240 -6.28 -8.27 -4.81
CA PRO A 240 -6.10 -6.82 -4.78
C PRO A 240 -5.22 -6.38 -3.62
N ARG A 241 -4.42 -5.33 -3.87
CA ARG A 241 -3.55 -4.75 -2.87
C ARG A 241 -4.24 -3.62 -2.12
N GLY A 242 -4.47 -3.84 -0.83
CA GLY A 242 -5.12 -2.86 0.02
C GLY A 242 -4.18 -1.78 0.55
N ARG A 243 -4.76 -0.67 0.96
CA ARG A 243 -4.11 0.51 1.54
C ARG A 243 -4.60 0.72 2.97
N LEU A 244 -3.65 0.85 3.90
CA LEU A 244 -3.97 1.08 5.31
C LEU A 244 -4.74 2.39 5.50
N GLY A 245 -5.83 2.34 6.27
CA GLY A 245 -6.67 3.50 6.57
C GLY A 245 -7.70 3.86 5.50
N VAL A 246 -7.59 3.30 4.29
CA VAL A 246 -8.59 3.42 3.22
C VAL A 246 -9.36 2.11 3.05
N ASP A 247 -8.63 1.03 2.74
CA ASP A 247 -9.20 -0.31 2.52
C ASP A 247 -9.31 -1.14 3.82
N THR A 248 -8.85 -0.58 4.93
CA THR A 248 -8.82 -1.21 6.26
C THR A 248 -9.55 -0.37 7.30
N ASP A 249 -9.82 -0.97 8.45
CA ASP A 249 -10.31 -0.32 9.65
C ASP A 249 -9.43 -0.66 10.86
N GLU A 250 -9.75 -0.10 12.02
CA GLU A 250 -9.01 -0.31 13.29
C GLU A 250 -9.06 -1.76 13.81
N LYS A 251 -9.86 -2.64 13.21
CA LYS A 251 -9.98 -4.05 13.59
C LYS A 251 -9.30 -4.98 12.60
N THR A 252 -8.75 -4.42 11.52
CA THR A 252 -8.15 -5.22 10.44
C THR A 252 -6.94 -5.99 10.93
N ILE A 253 -6.93 -7.28 10.61
CA ILE A 253 -5.80 -8.19 10.85
C ILE A 253 -5.12 -8.53 9.50
N PRO A 254 -3.82 -8.90 9.49
CA PRO A 254 -3.07 -9.10 8.25
C PRO A 254 -3.73 -10.05 7.25
N HIS A 255 -4.31 -11.16 7.73
CA HIS A 255 -4.93 -12.18 6.88
C HIS A 255 -6.20 -11.72 6.14
N GLU A 256 -6.72 -10.55 6.46
CA GLU A 256 -7.85 -9.96 5.74
C GLU A 256 -7.41 -9.34 4.40
N LEU A 257 -6.10 -9.06 4.27
CA LEU A 257 -5.47 -8.64 3.02
C LEU A 257 -4.49 -9.73 2.57
N PRO A 258 -4.89 -10.63 1.67
CA PRO A 258 -4.07 -11.79 1.27
C PRO A 258 -2.67 -11.42 0.78
N THR A 259 -2.52 -10.27 0.11
CA THR A 259 -1.24 -9.75 -0.39
C THR A 259 -0.24 -9.38 0.72
N TRP A 260 -0.67 -9.27 1.97
CA TRP A 260 0.25 -9.02 3.08
C TRP A 260 0.88 -10.28 3.66
N ILE A 261 0.33 -11.46 3.35
CA ILE A 261 0.83 -12.72 3.92
C ILE A 261 1.92 -13.31 3.02
N GLY A 262 3.08 -13.56 3.59
CA GLY A 262 4.25 -14.11 2.92
C GLY A 262 5.54 -13.41 3.30
N ASP A 263 6.65 -14.02 2.96
CA ASP A 263 7.98 -13.44 3.09
C ASP A 263 8.28 -12.39 1.97
N VAL A 264 9.48 -11.84 1.98
CA VAL A 264 9.91 -10.85 0.98
C VAL A 264 9.89 -11.43 -0.44
N ALA A 265 10.28 -12.69 -0.62
CA ALA A 265 10.28 -13.35 -1.93
C ALA A 265 8.85 -13.56 -2.46
N GLN A 266 7.89 -13.70 -1.57
CA GLN A 266 6.46 -13.77 -1.87
C GLN A 266 5.80 -12.38 -1.97
N ARG A 267 6.58 -11.30 -1.81
CA ARG A 267 6.10 -9.90 -1.82
C ARG A 267 5.11 -9.59 -0.70
N GLY A 268 5.20 -10.36 0.40
CA GLY A 268 4.36 -10.17 1.58
C GLY A 268 4.97 -9.20 2.58
N ALA A 269 4.15 -8.80 3.55
CA ALA A 269 4.53 -7.97 4.68
C ALA A 269 4.60 -8.74 6.01
N VAL A 270 4.23 -10.03 6.02
CA VAL A 270 4.18 -10.88 7.20
C VAL A 270 4.91 -12.19 6.93
N HIS A 271 6.06 -12.35 7.57
CA HIS A 271 6.81 -13.62 7.54
C HIS A 271 6.23 -14.58 8.60
N LEU A 272 5.72 -15.73 8.16
CA LEU A 272 4.99 -16.65 9.03
C LEU A 272 5.90 -17.45 9.98
N ASP A 273 7.16 -17.66 9.58
CA ASP A 273 8.13 -18.50 10.30
C ASP A 273 9.23 -17.70 11.03
N LYS A 274 9.09 -16.37 11.12
CA LYS A 274 10.07 -15.54 11.85
C LYS A 274 9.92 -15.67 13.39
N GLY A 275 10.91 -15.14 14.12
CA GLY A 275 10.91 -15.02 15.57
C GLY A 275 9.76 -14.19 16.15
N CYS A 276 9.68 -14.09 17.45
CA CYS A 276 8.58 -13.42 18.14
C CYS A 276 8.48 -11.93 17.80
N TYR A 277 7.26 -11.46 17.59
CA TYR A 277 6.90 -10.05 17.45
C TYR A 277 5.50 -9.80 18.03
N ARG A 278 5.18 -8.54 18.29
CA ARG A 278 3.89 -8.13 18.86
C ARG A 278 2.72 -8.56 17.97
N GLY A 279 1.72 -9.23 18.54
CA GLY A 279 0.52 -9.68 17.79
C GLY A 279 0.67 -11.00 17.03
N GLN A 280 1.86 -11.63 17.02
CA GLN A 280 2.15 -12.89 16.32
C GLN A 280 1.19 -14.03 16.69
N GLU A 281 0.73 -14.12 17.94
CA GLU A 281 -0.17 -15.18 18.36
C GLU A 281 -1.47 -15.21 17.55
N THR A 282 -2.06 -14.03 17.28
CA THR A 282 -3.24 -13.91 16.43
C THR A 282 -2.93 -14.30 14.99
N VAL A 283 -1.81 -13.84 14.44
CA VAL A 283 -1.35 -14.21 13.09
C VAL A 283 -1.22 -15.72 12.95
N SER A 284 -0.49 -16.36 13.85
CA SER A 284 -0.28 -17.82 13.85
C SER A 284 -1.58 -18.59 14.03
N ARG A 285 -2.46 -18.13 14.94
CA ARG A 285 -3.77 -18.74 15.15
C ARG A 285 -4.65 -18.69 13.92
N VAL A 286 -4.77 -17.53 13.28
CA VAL A 286 -5.59 -17.37 12.06
C VAL A 286 -5.00 -18.18 10.92
N HIS A 287 -3.68 -18.17 10.74
CA HIS A 287 -2.99 -18.97 9.73
C HIS A 287 -3.28 -20.46 9.91
N ASN A 288 -3.13 -20.98 11.12
CA ASN A 288 -3.34 -22.41 11.43
C ASN A 288 -4.82 -22.83 11.38
N LEU A 289 -5.75 -21.95 11.75
CA LEU A 289 -7.20 -22.20 11.67
C LEU A 289 -7.77 -21.99 10.26
N GLY A 290 -7.02 -21.29 9.41
CA GLY A 290 -7.24 -21.25 7.97
C GLY A 290 -8.23 -20.25 7.44
N ARG A 291 -8.83 -19.35 8.24
CA ARG A 291 -9.74 -18.34 7.72
C ARG A 291 -9.75 -17.07 8.56
N SER A 292 -9.44 -15.94 7.92
CA SER A 292 -9.76 -14.62 8.45
C SER A 292 -11.29 -14.39 8.47
N PRO A 293 -11.82 -13.57 9.37
CA PRO A 293 -13.26 -13.29 9.44
C PRO A 293 -13.76 -12.52 8.22
N ARG A 294 -12.90 -11.70 7.64
CA ARG A 294 -13.16 -10.86 6.46
C ARG A 294 -12.06 -11.07 5.42
N VAL A 295 -12.27 -10.54 4.25
CA VAL A 295 -11.29 -10.54 3.16
C VAL A 295 -11.47 -9.31 2.29
N LEU A 296 -10.36 -8.72 1.85
CA LEU A 296 -10.36 -7.67 0.85
C LEU A 296 -10.59 -8.30 -0.53
N VAL A 297 -11.60 -7.79 -1.25
CA VAL A 297 -11.94 -8.21 -2.61
C VAL A 297 -12.13 -6.98 -3.50
N ARG A 298 -12.06 -7.19 -4.81
CA ARG A 298 -12.45 -6.21 -5.81
C ARG A 298 -13.94 -6.38 -6.12
N LEU A 299 -14.63 -5.27 -6.22
CA LEU A 299 -16.02 -5.19 -6.66
C LEU A 299 -16.10 -4.49 -7.99
N GLN A 300 -16.93 -5.03 -8.88
CA GLN A 300 -17.40 -4.33 -10.06
C GLN A 300 -18.67 -3.57 -9.67
N LEU A 301 -18.73 -2.29 -9.98
CA LEU A 301 -19.90 -1.44 -9.70
C LEU A 301 -20.73 -1.22 -10.96
N ASP A 302 -22.05 -1.13 -10.82
CA ASP A 302 -22.93 -0.75 -11.91
C ASP A 302 -22.89 0.78 -12.11
N GLY A 303 -22.09 1.23 -13.07
CA GLY A 303 -21.97 2.64 -13.43
C GLY A 303 -23.17 3.23 -14.19
N SER A 304 -24.19 2.43 -14.52
CA SER A 304 -25.36 2.89 -15.26
C SER A 304 -26.44 3.53 -14.36
N ALA A 305 -26.41 3.21 -13.07
CA ALA A 305 -27.47 3.61 -12.13
C ALA A 305 -27.27 5.00 -11.52
N SER A 306 -26.02 5.51 -11.45
CA SER A 306 -25.68 6.79 -10.86
C SER A 306 -24.36 7.32 -11.42
N ASP A 307 -24.28 8.64 -11.64
CA ASP A 307 -23.03 9.33 -11.94
C ASP A 307 -22.15 9.50 -10.68
N GLU A 308 -22.72 9.28 -9.48
CA GLU A 308 -22.00 9.36 -8.22
C GLU A 308 -21.55 7.96 -7.77
N LEU A 309 -20.24 7.81 -7.55
CA LEU A 309 -19.66 6.61 -7.01
C LEU A 309 -19.77 6.57 -5.48
N PRO A 310 -19.86 5.37 -4.87
CA PRO A 310 -19.80 5.22 -3.44
C PRO A 310 -18.54 5.87 -2.84
N VAL A 311 -18.65 6.39 -1.63
CA VAL A 311 -17.50 6.97 -0.93
C VAL A 311 -16.77 5.91 -0.10
N PRO A 312 -15.45 6.03 0.12
CA PRO A 312 -14.72 5.16 1.04
C PRO A 312 -15.37 5.16 2.44
N GLY A 313 -15.55 3.97 3.01
CA GLY A 313 -16.22 3.78 4.29
C GLY A 313 -17.71 3.41 4.17
N ALA A 314 -18.33 3.58 3.00
CA ALA A 314 -19.73 3.20 2.77
C ALA A 314 -19.98 1.73 3.09
N GLU A 315 -21.18 1.42 3.58
CA GLU A 315 -21.56 0.08 3.98
C GLU A 315 -21.94 -0.78 2.76
N VAL A 316 -21.33 -1.96 2.65
CA VAL A 316 -21.74 -2.96 1.65
C VAL A 316 -22.84 -3.83 2.23
N ARG A 317 -23.95 -3.98 1.51
CA ARG A 317 -25.10 -4.79 1.88
C ARG A 317 -25.33 -5.96 0.95
N ALA A 318 -25.77 -7.09 1.52
CA ALA A 318 -26.31 -8.23 0.76
C ALA A 318 -27.70 -8.57 1.35
N ALA A 319 -28.71 -8.63 0.50
CA ALA A 319 -30.11 -8.83 0.92
C ALA A 319 -30.51 -7.91 2.10
N GLY A 320 -30.14 -6.62 2.03
CA GLY A 320 -30.41 -5.60 3.03
C GLY A 320 -29.62 -5.69 4.34
N ARG A 321 -28.69 -6.65 4.49
CA ARG A 321 -27.88 -6.84 5.70
C ARG A 321 -26.45 -6.34 5.47
N PRO A 322 -25.81 -5.66 6.45
CA PRO A 322 -24.42 -5.22 6.34
C PRO A 322 -23.48 -6.42 6.30
N VAL A 323 -22.67 -6.48 5.26
CA VAL A 323 -21.71 -7.56 5.02
C VAL A 323 -20.25 -7.07 4.90
N GLY A 324 -20.02 -5.77 4.83
CA GLY A 324 -18.69 -5.20 4.73
C GLY A 324 -18.70 -3.69 4.58
N ARG A 325 -17.54 -3.15 4.20
CA ARG A 325 -17.35 -1.72 3.93
C ARG A 325 -16.51 -1.53 2.67
N VAL A 326 -16.77 -0.43 1.97
CA VAL A 326 -15.99 0.02 0.83
C VAL A 326 -14.69 0.68 1.30
N GLY A 327 -13.61 0.41 0.59
CA GLY A 327 -12.35 1.13 0.66
C GLY A 327 -12.16 2.06 -0.53
N THR A 328 -11.10 1.82 -1.31
CA THR A 328 -10.80 2.55 -2.54
C THR A 328 -11.91 2.39 -3.58
N VAL A 329 -12.32 3.50 -4.19
CA VAL A 329 -13.25 3.52 -5.33
C VAL A 329 -12.60 4.32 -6.44
N VAL A 330 -12.55 3.75 -7.64
CA VAL A 330 -11.94 4.37 -8.82
C VAL A 330 -12.73 4.09 -10.08
N GLN A 331 -12.62 4.99 -11.05
CA GLN A 331 -13.02 4.74 -12.43
C GLN A 331 -11.80 4.20 -13.18
N HIS A 332 -11.84 2.92 -13.55
CA HIS A 332 -10.78 2.30 -14.35
C HIS A 332 -11.10 2.47 -15.85
N HIS A 333 -10.07 2.66 -16.66
CA HIS A 333 -10.25 3.01 -18.08
C HIS A 333 -10.82 1.87 -18.95
N GLU A 334 -10.64 0.61 -18.51
CA GLU A 334 -11.18 -0.59 -19.19
C GLU A 334 -12.33 -1.21 -18.39
N ASP A 335 -12.14 -1.42 -17.08
CA ASP A 335 -13.09 -2.14 -16.24
C ASP A 335 -14.28 -1.25 -15.80
N GLY A 336 -14.24 0.06 -16.09
CA GLY A 336 -15.26 0.99 -15.59
C GLY A 336 -15.12 1.24 -14.07
N PRO A 337 -16.21 1.47 -13.35
CA PRO A 337 -16.14 1.75 -11.92
C PRO A 337 -15.86 0.47 -11.13
N VAL A 338 -14.75 0.48 -10.38
CA VAL A 338 -14.33 -0.61 -9.49
C VAL A 338 -14.13 -0.09 -8.06
N ALA A 339 -14.35 -0.96 -7.09
CA ALA A 339 -14.04 -0.65 -5.70
C ALA A 339 -13.28 -1.81 -5.04
N LEU A 340 -12.49 -1.50 -4.03
CA LEU A 340 -12.02 -2.49 -3.06
C LEU A 340 -12.97 -2.49 -1.88
N ALA A 341 -13.30 -3.67 -1.37
CA ALA A 341 -14.18 -3.81 -0.21
C ALA A 341 -13.70 -4.90 0.74
N LEU A 342 -13.74 -4.59 2.03
CA LEU A 342 -13.48 -5.55 3.09
C LEU A 342 -14.79 -6.24 3.46
N LEU A 343 -15.02 -7.45 2.93
CA LEU A 343 -16.23 -8.21 3.10
C LEU A 343 -16.10 -9.32 4.15
N LYS A 344 -17.20 -9.66 4.83
CA LYS A 344 -17.28 -10.91 5.61
C LYS A 344 -16.98 -12.09 4.70
N ARG A 345 -16.12 -13.00 5.14
CA ARG A 345 -15.72 -14.17 4.35
C ARG A 345 -16.87 -15.14 4.04
N SER A 346 -17.98 -15.02 4.73
CA SER A 346 -19.19 -15.82 4.47
C SER A 346 -20.04 -15.32 3.30
N VAL A 347 -19.70 -14.17 2.70
CA VAL A 347 -20.38 -13.64 1.52
C VAL A 347 -20.02 -14.54 0.34
N ALA A 348 -21.02 -15.03 -0.36
CA ALA A 348 -20.82 -15.82 -1.57
C ALA A 348 -20.34 -14.90 -2.72
N VAL A 349 -19.47 -15.42 -3.59
CA VAL A 349 -18.90 -14.64 -4.71
C VAL A 349 -19.99 -14.17 -5.67
N ASP A 350 -21.07 -14.93 -5.82
CA ASP A 350 -22.23 -14.62 -6.65
C ASP A 350 -23.33 -13.83 -5.93
N ALA A 351 -23.08 -13.37 -4.69
CA ALA A 351 -24.04 -12.57 -3.95
C ALA A 351 -24.28 -11.22 -4.64
N ALA A 352 -25.56 -10.85 -4.80
CA ALA A 352 -25.93 -9.49 -5.19
C ALA A 352 -25.62 -8.52 -4.04
N LEU A 353 -24.79 -7.53 -4.31
CA LEU A 353 -24.36 -6.51 -3.36
C LEU A 353 -24.94 -5.15 -3.72
N GLU A 354 -25.10 -4.31 -2.73
CA GLU A 354 -25.56 -2.92 -2.85
C GLU A 354 -24.72 -2.01 -1.94
N ILE A 355 -24.38 -0.83 -2.46
CA ILE A 355 -23.62 0.21 -1.77
C ILE A 355 -24.27 1.55 -2.11
N ASP A 356 -24.96 2.18 -1.13
CA ASP A 356 -25.63 3.48 -1.30
C ASP A 356 -26.56 3.53 -2.54
N GLY A 357 -27.24 2.41 -2.86
CA GLY A 357 -28.12 2.29 -4.02
C GLY A 357 -27.43 1.86 -5.32
N VAL A 358 -26.09 1.78 -5.33
CA VAL A 358 -25.32 1.25 -6.47
C VAL A 358 -25.23 -0.28 -6.36
N VAL A 359 -25.60 -1.00 -7.41
CA VAL A 359 -25.44 -2.46 -7.48
C VAL A 359 -23.96 -2.79 -7.67
N ALA A 360 -23.51 -3.81 -6.97
CA ALA A 360 -22.13 -4.28 -7.03
C ALA A 360 -22.06 -5.81 -7.08
N ALA A 361 -21.02 -6.33 -7.70
CA ALA A 361 -20.69 -7.76 -7.73
C ALA A 361 -19.23 -7.99 -7.36
N VAL A 362 -18.95 -9.08 -6.65
CA VAL A 362 -17.56 -9.49 -6.38
C VAL A 362 -16.92 -9.94 -7.69
N ASP A 363 -15.73 -9.42 -7.98
CA ASP A 363 -14.89 -9.96 -9.04
C ASP A 363 -14.35 -11.34 -8.60
N PRO A 364 -14.74 -12.43 -9.32
CA PRO A 364 -14.36 -13.78 -8.93
C PRO A 364 -12.85 -13.98 -8.82
N ASP A 365 -12.07 -13.34 -9.68
CA ASP A 365 -10.62 -13.48 -9.71
C ASP A 365 -9.95 -12.83 -8.47
N SER A 366 -10.62 -11.87 -7.84
CA SER A 366 -10.16 -11.23 -6.62
C SER A 366 -10.51 -12.01 -5.35
N ALA A 367 -11.46 -12.92 -5.44
CA ALA A 367 -11.88 -13.74 -4.29
C ALA A 367 -10.80 -14.79 -3.98
N PRO A 368 -10.42 -14.98 -2.70
CA PRO A 368 -9.46 -16.01 -2.38
C PRO A 368 -10.03 -17.38 -2.72
N GLU A 369 -9.25 -18.18 -3.43
CA GLU A 369 -9.58 -19.59 -3.63
C GLU A 369 -9.81 -20.29 -2.29
N ASP A 370 -10.83 -21.10 -2.17
CA ASP A 370 -11.05 -21.98 -1.02
C ASP A 370 -10.04 -23.15 -1.11
N THR A 371 -8.74 -22.82 -1.07
CA THR A 371 -7.67 -23.80 -1.12
C THR A 371 -7.73 -24.64 0.16
N GLY A 372 -8.40 -25.78 0.05
CA GLY A 372 -8.27 -27.01 0.82
C GLY A 372 -8.13 -26.92 2.34
N THR A 373 -8.49 -28.00 2.97
CA THR A 373 -8.31 -28.27 4.40
C THR A 373 -6.87 -28.03 4.86
N GLN A 374 -6.62 -26.95 5.58
CA GLN A 374 -5.34 -26.74 6.24
C GLN A 374 -5.11 -27.81 7.33
N ALA A 375 -3.85 -28.13 7.58
CA ALA A 375 -3.41 -29.21 8.49
C ALA A 375 -4.11 -29.18 9.88
N GLY A 376 -4.41 -27.98 10.41
CA GLY A 376 -5.14 -27.81 11.65
C GLY A 376 -6.59 -28.30 11.62
N ARG A 377 -7.29 -28.13 10.48
CA ARG A 377 -8.64 -28.66 10.30
C ARG A 377 -8.66 -30.18 10.12
N GLU A 378 -7.67 -30.73 9.42
CA GLU A 378 -7.50 -32.18 9.33
C GLU A 378 -7.24 -32.77 10.71
N ALA A 379 -6.40 -32.15 11.51
CA ALA A 379 -6.15 -32.59 12.88
C ALA A 379 -7.42 -32.53 13.75
N ILE A 380 -8.20 -31.44 13.68
CA ILE A 380 -9.48 -31.31 14.40
C ILE A 380 -10.53 -32.31 13.87
N ARG A 381 -10.61 -32.55 12.55
CA ARG A 381 -11.47 -33.57 11.96
C ARG A 381 -11.11 -34.97 12.47
N ARG A 382 -9.80 -35.30 12.49
CA ARG A 382 -9.32 -36.58 13.03
C ARG A 382 -9.66 -36.76 14.51
N LEU A 383 -9.47 -35.69 15.30
CA LEU A 383 -9.82 -35.69 16.75
C LEU A 383 -11.33 -35.82 17.00
N ARG A 384 -12.19 -35.35 16.09
CA ARG A 384 -13.64 -35.46 16.18
C ARG A 384 -14.20 -36.75 15.56
N GLY A 385 -13.36 -37.64 15.07
CA GLY A 385 -13.81 -38.91 14.46
C GLY A 385 -14.59 -38.76 13.17
N GLN A 386 -14.41 -37.64 12.44
CA GLN A 386 -15.10 -37.33 11.18
C GLN A 386 -14.12 -37.53 9.99
N ALA A 387 -13.31 -38.57 10.02
CA ALA A 387 -12.41 -38.93 8.92
C ALA A 387 -13.18 -39.71 7.85
#